data_bddccbb87b727dff0421665a6f5f16d6
#
_entry.id   bddccbb87b727dff0421665a6f5f16d6
#
_cell.length_a   1.000
_cell.length_b   1.000
_cell.length_c   1.000
_cell.angle_alpha   90.00
_cell.angle_beta   90.00
_cell.angle_gamma   90.00
#
_symmetry.space_group_name_H-M   'P 1'
#
loop_
_entity.id
_entity.type
_entity.pdbx_description
1 polymer ?
#
loop_
_entity_poly.entity_id
_entity_poly.type
_entity_poly.pdbx_seq_one_letter_code
_entity_poly.pdbx_strand_id
1 'polypeptide(L)'
;MPCRQLFGLLLILTQPAAAQEIAQRGFVEGRALLFAQRAPNDPTRFVGDLLIRHEVFVKPAPWIRFAGGLELRANTHDQVQDDWTVDVADRGVRRPRLSIRRLTATVSRGGFTLDVGKQFIRWGKTDILNPTDRFAPRDFLNVVDNEFLGVTGARATLQARAETFEAVWVPRFTPSRMPLFDQRWFAAPPTDTGVAVVDAGATFPRGAQTGVRWSHAGSGFETSLSFFNGFNHLPDIEPRLRPAFRPDIDLTRVYPAIRSYGADAAVPTRWFTIKAETAYVTSTSPSTDEFVLYVLQLERQTGEWQLVGGYAGEVVTERRATLTFAPDRGLTRSLVGRASYTIDPNRSVAFEGAVRQNGDGGYTKLEYSQAHGQHWRATISGTLIRGKPGDFLGQYRRNSHVIVALRYSF
;
A
#
# COMPACT_ATOMS: atom_id res chain seq x y z
N MET A 1 -10.13 -8.39 -44.67
CA MET A 1 -11.60 -8.52 -44.50
C MET A 1 -11.95 -8.49 -43.04
N PRO A 2 -13.05 -7.85 -42.63
CA PRO A 2 -12.99 -6.62 -41.87
C PRO A 2 -13.46 -6.82 -40.42
N CYS A 3 -12.83 -6.13 -39.49
CA CYS A 3 -13.34 -5.97 -38.13
C CYS A 3 -13.92 -4.57 -38.00
N ARG A 4 -15.16 -4.40 -38.42
CA ARG A 4 -16.04 -3.25 -38.21
C ARG A 4 -17.30 -3.79 -37.59
N GLN A 5 -17.52 -3.47 -36.30
CA GLN A 5 -18.82 -3.32 -35.65
C GLN A 5 -18.68 -3.57 -34.13
N LEU A 6 -18.33 -2.51 -33.39
CA LEU A 6 -18.60 -2.41 -31.95
C LEU A 6 -18.47 -0.94 -31.47
N PHE A 7 -19.06 -0.03 -32.27
CA PHE A 7 -19.20 1.40 -31.92
C PHE A 7 -20.61 1.86 -32.25
N GLY A 8 -21.60 1.27 -31.64
CA GLY A 8 -22.98 1.61 -31.97
C GLY A 8 -23.98 1.27 -30.88
N LEU A 9 -23.72 1.70 -29.63
CA LEU A 9 -24.77 1.68 -28.61
C LEU A 9 -24.52 2.73 -27.53
N LEU A 10 -24.44 4.00 -27.91
CA LEU A 10 -24.40 5.10 -26.92
C LEU A 10 -25.08 6.35 -27.49
N LEU A 11 -26.33 6.23 -27.85
CA LEU A 11 -27.18 7.39 -28.13
C LEU A 11 -28.62 6.92 -28.02
N ILE A 12 -29.29 7.27 -26.96
CA ILE A 12 -30.66 7.72 -26.77
C ILE A 12 -30.98 7.69 -25.27
N LEU A 13 -30.76 8.80 -24.58
CA LEU A 13 -31.54 9.20 -23.41
C LEU A 13 -31.45 10.74 -23.32
N THR A 14 -32.24 11.39 -24.13
CA THR A 14 -32.59 12.80 -23.95
C THR A 14 -33.70 12.89 -22.91
N GLN A 15 -33.32 13.09 -21.64
CA GLN A 15 -34.19 13.65 -20.62
C GLN A 15 -33.50 14.90 -20.04
N PRO A 16 -34.30 15.91 -19.55
CA PRO A 16 -33.74 17.21 -19.15
C PRO A 16 -32.67 17.01 -18.07
N ALA A 17 -31.51 17.57 -18.30
CA ALA A 17 -30.32 17.45 -17.49
C ALA A 17 -30.56 17.98 -16.07
N ALA A 18 -30.81 17.10 -15.12
CA ALA A 18 -30.29 17.32 -13.78
C ALA A 18 -28.78 17.44 -13.93
N ALA A 19 -28.17 18.53 -13.46
CA ALA A 19 -26.79 18.89 -13.74
C ALA A 19 -25.86 17.69 -13.53
N GLN A 20 -25.38 17.11 -14.63
CA GLN A 20 -24.37 16.07 -14.63
C GLN A 20 -23.06 16.70 -14.19
N GLU A 21 -22.61 16.37 -12.98
CA GLU A 21 -21.34 16.85 -12.46
C GLU A 21 -20.23 15.93 -12.96
N ILE A 22 -19.34 16.47 -13.79
CA ILE A 22 -18.13 15.80 -14.27
C ILE A 22 -16.93 16.53 -13.68
N ALA A 23 -16.12 15.83 -12.90
CA ALA A 23 -14.87 16.33 -12.38
C ALA A 23 -13.72 15.45 -12.88
N GLN A 24 -12.61 16.07 -13.20
CA GLN A 24 -11.40 15.37 -13.59
C GLN A 24 -10.20 15.97 -12.87
N ARG A 25 -9.20 15.14 -12.63
CA ARG A 25 -7.91 15.54 -12.10
C ARG A 25 -6.83 14.58 -12.56
N GLY A 26 -5.65 15.10 -12.67
CA GLY A 26 -4.52 14.27 -13.06
C GLY A 26 -3.19 14.91 -12.73
N PHE A 27 -2.14 14.18 -12.97
CA PHE A 27 -0.79 14.70 -12.87
C PHE A 27 0.19 13.88 -13.71
N VAL A 28 1.29 14.53 -14.07
CA VAL A 28 2.51 13.92 -14.58
C VAL A 28 3.60 14.14 -13.55
N GLU A 29 4.29 13.10 -13.13
CA GLU A 29 5.38 13.15 -12.16
C GLU A 29 6.61 12.43 -12.68
N GLY A 30 7.72 13.14 -12.76
CA GLY A 30 9.05 12.56 -12.95
C GLY A 30 9.79 12.50 -11.61
N ARG A 31 10.43 11.34 -11.32
CA ARG A 31 11.23 11.12 -10.12
C ARG A 31 12.63 10.64 -10.51
N ALA A 32 13.63 11.15 -9.82
CA ALA A 32 15.00 10.71 -9.91
C ALA A 32 15.46 10.21 -8.54
N LEU A 33 15.81 8.94 -8.44
CA LEU A 33 16.32 8.31 -7.22
C LEU A 33 17.83 8.12 -7.35
N LEU A 34 18.58 8.62 -6.38
CA LEU A 34 20.05 8.54 -6.33
C LEU A 34 20.48 7.78 -5.09
N PHE A 35 21.08 6.61 -5.26
CA PHE A 35 21.56 5.75 -4.19
C PHE A 35 23.03 6.00 -3.89
N ALA A 36 23.35 6.21 -2.62
CA ALA A 36 24.73 6.45 -2.19
C ALA A 36 25.65 5.24 -2.43
N GLN A 37 25.12 4.00 -2.37
CA GLN A 37 25.87 2.77 -2.45
C GLN A 37 25.23 1.80 -3.47
N ARG A 38 26.05 0.89 -4.01
CA ARG A 38 25.56 -0.30 -4.73
C ARG A 38 25.04 -1.32 -3.74
N ALA A 39 23.94 -2.02 -4.06
CA ALA A 39 23.48 -3.18 -3.32
C ALA A 39 24.23 -4.46 -3.82
N PRO A 40 24.26 -5.55 -3.03
CA PRO A 40 24.99 -6.77 -3.42
C PRO A 40 24.47 -7.39 -4.72
N ASN A 41 23.16 -7.36 -4.92
CA ASN A 41 22.46 -7.92 -6.08
C ASN A 41 22.07 -6.86 -7.12
N ASP A 42 22.43 -5.58 -6.92
CA ASP A 42 22.02 -4.49 -7.81
C ASP A 42 23.07 -3.36 -7.81
N PRO A 43 23.84 -3.21 -8.88
CA PRO A 43 24.85 -2.18 -9.01
C PRO A 43 24.29 -0.79 -9.32
N THR A 44 22.98 -0.68 -9.64
CA THR A 44 22.32 0.56 -10.09
C THR A 44 22.33 1.60 -8.98
N ARG A 45 22.77 2.81 -9.31
CA ARG A 45 22.79 3.97 -8.39
C ARG A 45 21.83 5.08 -8.77
N PHE A 46 21.28 5.03 -9.97
CA PHE A 46 20.33 6.00 -10.49
C PHE A 46 19.10 5.27 -11.02
N VAL A 47 17.91 5.71 -10.59
CA VAL A 47 16.63 5.22 -11.13
C VAL A 47 15.78 6.42 -11.50
N GLY A 48 15.41 6.50 -12.79
CA GLY A 48 14.40 7.42 -13.30
C GLY A 48 13.04 6.75 -13.30
N ASP A 49 12.01 7.43 -12.81
CA ASP A 49 10.63 6.93 -12.74
C ASP A 49 9.68 8.00 -13.28
N LEU A 50 8.76 7.62 -14.15
CA LEU A 50 7.71 8.47 -14.70
C LEU A 50 6.35 7.87 -14.38
N LEU A 51 5.47 8.70 -13.82
CA LEU A 51 4.09 8.36 -13.52
C LEU A 51 3.15 9.41 -14.12
N ILE A 52 2.21 8.95 -14.94
CA ILE A 52 1.07 9.76 -15.38
C ILE A 52 -0.18 9.13 -14.78
N ARG A 53 -0.99 9.94 -14.12
CA ARG A 53 -2.27 9.51 -13.53
C ARG A 53 -3.37 10.45 -13.97
N HIS A 54 -4.49 9.87 -14.41
CA HIS A 54 -5.69 10.62 -14.75
C HIS A 54 -6.91 9.98 -14.10
N GLU A 55 -7.72 10.78 -13.40
CA GLU A 55 -8.93 10.32 -12.73
C GLU A 55 -10.13 11.15 -13.22
N VAL A 56 -11.25 10.47 -13.48
CA VAL A 56 -12.52 11.05 -13.90
C VAL A 56 -13.60 10.61 -12.92
N PHE A 57 -14.43 11.55 -12.51
CA PHE A 57 -15.57 11.34 -11.64
C PHE A 57 -16.82 11.86 -12.36
N VAL A 58 -17.84 11.01 -12.47
CA VAL A 58 -19.12 11.34 -13.11
C VAL A 58 -20.24 11.08 -12.12
N LYS A 59 -21.08 12.08 -11.88
CA LYS A 59 -22.25 11.99 -11.00
C LYS A 59 -23.51 12.32 -11.81
N PRO A 60 -24.12 11.31 -12.49
CA PRO A 60 -25.28 11.53 -13.34
C PRO A 60 -26.52 11.89 -12.53
N ALA A 61 -26.62 11.44 -11.27
CA ALA A 61 -27.72 11.74 -10.37
C ALA A 61 -27.22 11.77 -8.91
N PRO A 62 -27.96 12.36 -7.95
CA PRO A 62 -27.56 12.46 -6.55
C PRO A 62 -27.25 11.11 -5.89
N TRP A 63 -27.88 10.04 -6.35
CA TRP A 63 -27.78 8.69 -5.77
C TRP A 63 -26.76 7.77 -6.46
N ILE A 64 -26.14 8.19 -7.59
CA ILE A 64 -25.16 7.36 -8.31
C ILE A 64 -23.95 8.18 -8.74
N ARG A 65 -22.75 7.60 -8.55
CA ARG A 65 -21.47 8.16 -8.95
C ARG A 65 -20.59 7.07 -9.56
N PHE A 66 -19.84 7.42 -10.60
CA PHE A 66 -18.79 6.61 -11.19
C PHE A 66 -17.43 7.29 -10.96
N ALA A 67 -16.40 6.50 -10.71
CA ALA A 67 -15.03 6.98 -10.62
C ALA A 67 -14.13 6.04 -11.43
N GLY A 68 -13.35 6.61 -12.36
CA GLY A 68 -12.34 5.91 -13.14
C GLY A 68 -10.98 6.53 -12.94
N GLY A 69 -9.92 5.74 -12.90
CA GLY A 69 -8.55 6.20 -12.79
C GLY A 69 -7.61 5.30 -13.58
N LEU A 70 -6.80 5.92 -14.45
CA LEU A 70 -5.78 5.28 -15.27
C LEU A 70 -4.40 5.72 -14.82
N GLU A 71 -3.44 4.81 -14.89
CA GLU A 71 -2.02 5.09 -14.68
C GLU A 71 -1.20 4.58 -15.86
N LEU A 72 -0.23 5.40 -16.27
CA LEU A 72 0.84 5.02 -17.17
C LEU A 72 2.17 5.21 -16.44
N ARG A 73 3.03 4.18 -16.49
CA ARG A 73 4.33 4.16 -15.83
C ARG A 73 5.45 3.82 -16.79
N ALA A 74 6.62 4.43 -16.55
CA ALA A 74 7.89 4.04 -17.15
C ALA A 74 8.99 4.14 -16.10
N ASN A 75 9.98 3.26 -16.18
CA ASN A 75 11.06 3.18 -15.20
C ASN A 75 12.35 2.71 -15.87
N THR A 76 13.50 3.26 -15.46
CA THR A 76 14.81 2.88 -15.99
C THR A 76 15.44 1.66 -15.32
N HIS A 77 14.74 1.06 -14.35
CA HIS A 77 15.26 -0.03 -13.50
C HIS A 77 14.48 -1.33 -13.64
N ASP A 78 13.84 -1.54 -14.78
CA ASP A 78 13.13 -2.78 -15.13
C ASP A 78 12.02 -3.18 -14.13
N GLN A 79 11.41 -2.19 -13.45
CA GLN A 79 10.30 -2.40 -12.52
C GLN A 79 8.93 -2.30 -13.18
N VAL A 80 8.87 -1.94 -14.45
CA VAL A 80 7.65 -1.78 -15.26
C VAL A 80 7.65 -2.81 -16.38
N GLN A 81 6.50 -3.45 -16.61
CA GLN A 81 6.30 -4.38 -17.73
C GLN A 81 6.47 -3.66 -19.07
N ASP A 82 7.00 -4.37 -20.04
CA ASP A 82 7.31 -3.78 -21.36
C ASP A 82 6.18 -3.97 -22.40
N ASP A 83 4.98 -4.28 -21.95
CA ASP A 83 3.80 -4.42 -22.78
C ASP A 83 2.82 -3.23 -22.60
N TRP A 84 1.96 -3.04 -23.59
CA TRP A 84 0.92 -2.00 -23.62
C TRP A 84 -0.47 -2.56 -23.30
N THR A 85 -0.53 -3.70 -22.64
CA THR A 85 -1.81 -4.27 -22.21
C THR A 85 -2.34 -3.55 -20.97
N VAL A 86 -3.66 -3.30 -20.93
CA VAL A 86 -4.29 -2.68 -19.76
C VAL A 86 -4.44 -3.74 -18.67
N ASP A 87 -3.69 -3.60 -17.58
CA ASP A 87 -3.83 -4.48 -16.42
C ASP A 87 -4.93 -3.99 -15.47
N VAL A 88 -5.86 -4.88 -15.20
CA VAL A 88 -6.96 -4.69 -14.23
C VAL A 88 -6.70 -5.47 -12.94
N ALA A 89 -5.94 -6.55 -13.03
CA ALA A 89 -5.82 -7.57 -11.97
C ALA A 89 -4.70 -7.28 -10.96
N ASP A 90 -3.70 -6.50 -11.35
CA ASP A 90 -2.49 -6.18 -10.56
C ASP A 90 -1.80 -7.42 -9.97
N ARG A 91 -1.64 -8.48 -10.78
CA ARG A 91 -1.02 -9.76 -10.36
C ARG A 91 0.41 -9.94 -10.83
N GLY A 92 0.92 -9.02 -11.64
CA GLY A 92 2.29 -9.05 -12.14
C GLY A 92 3.33 -8.80 -11.04
N VAL A 93 4.53 -9.37 -11.21
CA VAL A 93 5.68 -9.10 -10.33
C VAL A 93 6.22 -7.68 -10.53
N ARG A 94 6.16 -7.17 -11.77
CA ARG A 94 6.46 -5.79 -12.13
C ARG A 94 5.19 -4.96 -12.17
N ARG A 95 5.34 -3.63 -12.09
CA ARG A 95 4.23 -2.70 -12.33
C ARG A 95 3.78 -2.79 -13.79
N PRO A 96 2.48 -2.82 -14.08
CA PRO A 96 2.03 -2.69 -15.46
C PRO A 96 2.37 -1.31 -16.00
N ARG A 97 2.69 -1.23 -17.32
CA ARG A 97 2.90 0.05 -18.00
C ARG A 97 1.61 0.87 -18.04
N LEU A 98 0.49 0.22 -18.31
CA LEU A 98 -0.84 0.81 -18.29
C LEU A 98 -1.77 0.03 -17.37
N SER A 99 -2.35 0.69 -16.38
CA SER A 99 -3.22 0.05 -15.39
C SER A 99 -4.47 0.86 -15.08
N ILE A 100 -5.52 0.14 -14.72
CA ILE A 100 -6.70 0.72 -14.08
C ILE A 100 -6.44 0.77 -12.58
N ARG A 101 -6.21 1.96 -12.05
CA ARG A 101 -6.02 2.16 -10.60
C ARG A 101 -7.33 2.06 -9.82
N ARG A 102 -8.40 2.63 -10.36
CA ARG A 102 -9.76 2.65 -9.80
C ARG A 102 -10.78 2.55 -10.93
N LEU A 103 -11.83 1.78 -10.68
CA LEU A 103 -13.01 1.77 -11.55
C LEU A 103 -14.20 1.35 -10.68
N THR A 104 -14.96 2.32 -10.17
CA THR A 104 -16.05 2.07 -9.21
C THR A 104 -17.35 2.70 -9.66
N ALA A 105 -18.45 2.00 -9.37
CA ALA A 105 -19.78 2.56 -9.31
C ALA A 105 -20.22 2.62 -7.85
N THR A 106 -20.69 3.79 -7.40
CA THR A 106 -21.23 4.03 -6.06
C THR A 106 -22.70 4.35 -6.16
N VAL A 107 -23.53 3.61 -5.41
CA VAL A 107 -24.97 3.87 -5.27
C VAL A 107 -25.23 4.23 -3.81
N SER A 108 -25.89 5.36 -3.56
CA SER A 108 -26.19 5.85 -2.21
C SER A 108 -27.65 6.23 -2.06
N ARG A 109 -28.31 5.75 -0.98
CA ARG A 109 -29.68 6.12 -0.65
C ARG A 109 -29.88 6.15 0.86
N GLY A 110 -30.23 7.32 1.41
CA GLY A 110 -30.31 7.50 2.86
C GLY A 110 -28.95 7.18 3.52
N GLY A 111 -28.97 6.34 4.56
CA GLY A 111 -27.76 5.87 5.24
C GLY A 111 -27.01 4.71 4.54
N PHE A 112 -27.54 4.19 3.44
CA PHE A 112 -26.94 3.05 2.72
C PHE A 112 -26.07 3.51 1.55
N THR A 113 -24.88 2.92 1.41
CA THR A 113 -23.97 3.10 0.27
C THR A 113 -23.44 1.76 -0.17
N LEU A 114 -23.43 1.52 -1.48
CA LEU A 114 -22.85 0.35 -2.13
C LEU A 114 -21.79 0.80 -3.15
N ASP A 115 -20.54 0.43 -2.95
CA ASP A 115 -19.45 0.60 -3.90
C ASP A 115 -19.14 -0.73 -4.58
N VAL A 116 -19.11 -0.77 -5.91
CA VAL A 116 -18.79 -1.96 -6.69
C VAL A 116 -17.69 -1.64 -7.70
N GLY A 117 -16.71 -2.52 -7.83
CA GLY A 117 -15.61 -2.41 -8.79
C GLY A 117 -14.23 -2.36 -8.15
N LYS A 118 -13.24 -1.85 -8.89
CA LYS A 118 -11.85 -1.72 -8.40
C LYS A 118 -11.71 -0.49 -7.52
N GLN A 119 -11.36 -0.69 -6.25
CA GLN A 119 -11.38 0.33 -5.21
C GLN A 119 -10.31 0.08 -4.14
N PHE A 120 -10.05 1.10 -3.31
CA PHE A 120 -9.20 0.98 -2.14
C PHE A 120 -10.07 0.78 -0.91
N ILE A 121 -9.89 -0.33 -0.20
CA ILE A 121 -10.61 -0.65 1.03
C ILE A 121 -9.61 -0.62 2.17
N ARG A 122 -9.73 0.38 3.03
CA ARG A 122 -8.82 0.61 4.15
C ARG A 122 -9.62 0.76 5.44
N TRP A 123 -9.24 0.00 6.44
CA TRP A 123 -9.86 0.02 7.77
C TRP A 123 -8.94 0.58 8.84
N GLY A 124 -7.62 0.63 8.56
CA GLY A 124 -6.63 1.15 9.49
C GLY A 124 -6.87 2.60 9.89
N LYS A 125 -6.72 2.89 11.18
CA LYS A 125 -6.91 4.21 11.79
C LYS A 125 -5.59 4.90 12.13
N THR A 126 -4.54 4.14 12.37
CA THR A 126 -3.21 4.67 12.70
C THR A 126 -2.41 4.98 11.43
N ASP A 127 -1.42 5.86 11.52
CA ASP A 127 -0.59 6.29 10.39
C ASP A 127 0.74 5.53 10.33
N ILE A 128 1.18 4.98 11.46
CA ILE A 128 2.48 4.30 11.60
C ILE A 128 2.46 2.92 10.95
N LEU A 129 1.48 2.12 11.32
CA LEU A 129 1.24 0.75 10.86
C LEU A 129 -0.28 0.54 10.92
N ASN A 130 -0.84 -0.24 10.01
CA ASN A 130 -2.29 -0.46 9.95
C ASN A 130 -2.61 -1.95 10.10
N PRO A 131 -2.66 -2.48 11.33
CA PRO A 131 -2.93 -3.90 11.58
C PRO A 131 -4.25 -4.42 10.98
N THR A 132 -5.28 -3.57 10.89
CA THR A 132 -6.61 -3.93 10.39
C THR A 132 -6.78 -3.81 8.87
N ASP A 133 -5.81 -3.25 8.14
CA ASP A 133 -5.86 -3.06 6.68
C ASP A 133 -5.63 -4.39 5.92
N ARG A 134 -6.56 -5.35 6.04
CA ARG A 134 -6.44 -6.68 5.42
C ARG A 134 -6.97 -6.76 3.98
N PHE A 135 -7.66 -5.75 3.49
CA PHE A 135 -8.07 -5.63 2.08
C PHE A 135 -7.17 -4.71 1.25
N ALA A 136 -6.05 -4.29 1.78
CA ALA A 136 -5.19 -3.25 1.22
C ALA A 136 -3.81 -3.80 0.80
N PRO A 137 -3.70 -4.56 -0.32
CA PRO A 137 -2.40 -4.97 -0.84
C PRO A 137 -1.55 -3.75 -1.19
N ARG A 138 -0.23 -3.91 -1.13
CA ARG A 138 0.72 -2.83 -1.39
C ARG A 138 1.76 -3.25 -2.44
N ASP A 139 2.31 -2.24 -3.10
CA ASP A 139 3.46 -2.38 -3.98
C ASP A 139 4.73 -2.11 -3.18
N PHE A 140 5.48 -3.17 -2.85
CA PHE A 140 6.75 -3.13 -2.12
C PHE A 140 7.98 -3.24 -3.02
N LEU A 141 7.89 -2.95 -4.32
CA LEU A 141 9.09 -2.85 -5.17
C LEU A 141 10.10 -1.84 -4.60
N ASN A 142 9.60 -0.87 -3.82
CA ASN A 142 10.37 -0.05 -2.89
C ASN A 142 9.78 -0.24 -1.49
N VAL A 143 10.52 -0.83 -0.56
CA VAL A 143 10.01 -1.22 0.76
C VAL A 143 9.66 -0.03 1.64
N VAL A 144 10.42 1.07 1.57
CA VAL A 144 10.22 2.28 2.40
C VAL A 144 9.30 3.33 1.75
N ASP A 145 8.99 3.19 0.46
CA ASP A 145 8.12 4.10 -0.30
C ASP A 145 7.12 3.25 -1.10
N ASN A 146 6.17 2.66 -0.39
CA ASN A 146 5.20 1.73 -0.96
C ASN A 146 3.83 2.40 -1.19
N GLU A 147 3.09 1.91 -2.19
CA GLU A 147 1.77 2.40 -2.55
C GLU A 147 0.71 1.30 -2.34
N PHE A 148 -0.52 1.71 -2.02
CA PHE A 148 -1.66 0.77 -2.00
C PHE A 148 -2.11 0.39 -3.40
N LEU A 149 -2.49 -0.87 -3.56
CA LEU A 149 -3.13 -1.41 -4.74
C LEU A 149 -4.65 -1.52 -4.53
N GLY A 150 -5.42 -1.28 -5.60
CA GLY A 150 -6.87 -1.44 -5.55
C GLY A 150 -7.28 -2.91 -5.64
N VAL A 151 -8.34 -3.30 -4.93
CA VAL A 151 -8.98 -4.60 -5.04
C VAL A 151 -10.32 -4.49 -5.75
N THR A 152 -10.70 -5.53 -6.51
CA THR A 152 -11.98 -5.58 -7.21
C THR A 152 -13.01 -6.33 -6.38
N GLY A 153 -14.08 -5.65 -5.98
CA GLY A 153 -15.09 -6.22 -5.11
C GLY A 153 -16.28 -5.29 -4.88
N ALA A 154 -17.08 -5.64 -3.89
CA ALA A 154 -18.21 -4.86 -3.42
C ALA A 154 -18.02 -4.50 -1.94
N ARG A 155 -18.37 -3.27 -1.58
CA ARG A 155 -18.41 -2.77 -0.20
C ARG A 155 -19.77 -2.14 0.05
N ALA A 156 -20.53 -2.71 0.98
CA ALA A 156 -21.78 -2.16 1.46
C ALA A 156 -21.55 -1.45 2.80
N THR A 157 -22.03 -0.24 2.94
CA THR A 157 -21.93 0.58 4.16
C THR A 157 -23.33 1.02 4.57
N LEU A 158 -23.68 0.79 5.83
CA LEU A 158 -24.91 1.27 6.45
C LEU A 158 -24.57 2.17 7.63
N GLN A 159 -24.93 3.44 7.52
CA GLN A 159 -24.77 4.42 8.59
C GLN A 159 -26.12 4.65 9.28
N ALA A 160 -26.14 4.47 10.60
CA ALA A 160 -27.32 4.66 11.44
C ALA A 160 -26.94 5.46 12.70
N ARG A 161 -27.20 6.76 12.71
CA ARG A 161 -26.78 7.71 13.76
C ARG A 161 -25.24 7.68 13.96
N ALA A 162 -24.78 7.28 15.15
CA ALA A 162 -23.38 7.16 15.51
C ALA A 162 -22.73 5.85 15.04
N GLU A 163 -23.52 4.90 14.55
CA GLU A 163 -23.06 3.56 14.18
C GLU A 163 -22.87 3.46 12.67
N THR A 164 -21.81 2.75 12.26
CA THR A 164 -21.57 2.40 10.87
C THR A 164 -21.27 0.90 10.79
N PHE A 165 -21.96 0.22 9.89
CA PHE A 165 -21.73 -1.19 9.57
C PHE A 165 -21.21 -1.30 8.14
N GLU A 166 -20.11 -2.01 7.97
CA GLU A 166 -19.56 -2.29 6.64
C GLU A 166 -19.50 -3.81 6.40
N ALA A 167 -19.82 -4.22 5.17
CA ALA A 167 -19.60 -5.57 4.68
C ALA A 167 -18.81 -5.49 3.36
N VAL A 168 -17.78 -6.31 3.23
CA VAL A 168 -16.89 -6.34 2.07
C VAL A 168 -16.85 -7.75 1.50
N TRP A 169 -16.91 -7.83 0.16
CA TRP A 169 -16.73 -9.06 -0.62
C TRP A 169 -15.79 -8.81 -1.78
N VAL A 170 -14.68 -9.53 -1.83
CA VAL A 170 -13.65 -9.43 -2.86
C VAL A 170 -13.50 -10.81 -3.52
N PRO A 171 -14.12 -11.05 -4.70
CA PRO A 171 -14.14 -12.37 -5.35
C PRO A 171 -12.80 -12.78 -5.96
N ARG A 172 -11.92 -11.82 -6.22
CA ARG A 172 -10.64 -12.08 -6.90
C ARG A 172 -9.50 -11.55 -6.06
N PHE A 173 -8.57 -12.42 -5.73
CA PHE A 173 -7.37 -12.08 -4.97
C PHE A 173 -6.43 -11.16 -5.77
N THR A 174 -5.91 -10.12 -5.12
CA THR A 174 -4.85 -9.23 -5.62
C THR A 174 -3.65 -9.35 -4.68
N PRO A 175 -2.48 -9.81 -5.11
CA PRO A 175 -1.29 -9.92 -4.27
C PRO A 175 -0.66 -8.55 -4.02
N SER A 176 0.09 -8.40 -2.93
CA SER A 176 1.11 -7.36 -2.81
C SER A 176 2.29 -7.69 -3.72
N ARG A 177 2.92 -6.66 -4.31
CA ARG A 177 4.16 -6.85 -5.06
C ARG A 177 5.33 -6.95 -4.10
N MET A 178 6.19 -7.92 -4.32
CA MET A 178 7.46 -8.06 -3.63
C MET A 178 8.59 -7.36 -4.42
N PRO A 179 9.70 -6.98 -3.77
CA PRO A 179 10.91 -6.61 -4.47
C PRO A 179 11.37 -7.70 -5.43
N LEU A 180 11.89 -7.31 -6.59
CA LEU A 180 12.47 -8.25 -7.56
C LEU A 180 13.78 -8.81 -7.01
N PHE A 181 14.04 -10.11 -7.22
CA PHE A 181 15.16 -10.83 -6.61
C PHE A 181 16.53 -10.32 -7.04
N ASP A 182 16.63 -9.74 -8.21
CA ASP A 182 17.82 -9.12 -8.78
C ASP A 182 17.98 -7.63 -8.43
N GLN A 183 17.07 -7.08 -7.62
CA GLN A 183 17.05 -5.66 -7.27
C GLN A 183 17.32 -5.41 -5.79
N ARG A 184 17.74 -4.17 -5.50
CA ARG A 184 18.27 -3.70 -4.20
C ARG A 184 17.32 -3.83 -3.00
N TRP A 185 16.01 -3.87 -3.22
CA TRP A 185 15.01 -4.00 -2.14
C TRP A 185 14.71 -5.46 -1.78
N PHE A 186 15.30 -6.42 -2.49
CA PHE A 186 15.33 -7.81 -2.07
C PHE A 186 16.55 -8.07 -1.22
N ALA A 187 16.35 -8.59 -0.01
CA ALA A 187 17.44 -9.01 0.87
C ALA A 187 17.96 -10.37 0.38
N ALA A 188 18.86 -10.34 -0.59
CA ALA A 188 19.48 -11.55 -1.12
C ALA A 188 20.32 -12.26 -0.04
N PRO A 189 20.30 -13.60 0.02
CA PRO A 189 21.28 -14.35 0.79
C PRO A 189 22.70 -14.02 0.28
N PRO A 190 23.74 -14.17 1.11
CA PRO A 190 25.12 -13.93 0.68
C PRO A 190 25.43 -14.71 -0.59
N THR A 191 25.96 -14.04 -1.62
CA THR A 191 26.24 -14.60 -2.96
C THR A 191 27.42 -15.60 -2.98
N ASP A 192 28.10 -15.80 -1.87
CA ASP A 192 29.29 -16.69 -1.78
C ASP A 192 28.94 -18.17 -1.84
N THR A 193 27.67 -18.54 -1.87
CA THR A 193 27.22 -19.94 -1.88
C THR A 193 27.25 -20.58 -3.26
N GLY A 194 27.41 -19.80 -4.35
CA GLY A 194 27.34 -20.30 -5.73
C GLY A 194 25.96 -20.85 -6.14
N VAL A 195 24.93 -20.65 -5.32
CA VAL A 195 23.57 -21.10 -5.55
C VAL A 195 22.76 -19.95 -6.16
N ALA A 196 22.17 -20.18 -7.34
CA ALA A 196 21.28 -19.21 -7.95
C ALA A 196 19.88 -19.29 -7.34
N VAL A 197 19.26 -18.13 -7.14
CA VAL A 197 17.87 -18.01 -6.69
C VAL A 197 17.01 -17.70 -7.91
N VAL A 198 16.02 -18.54 -8.18
CA VAL A 198 15.13 -18.43 -9.34
C VAL A 198 13.70 -18.15 -8.88
N ASP A 199 13.04 -17.17 -9.48
CA ASP A 199 11.60 -16.93 -9.28
C ASP A 199 10.82 -18.04 -10.02
N ALA A 200 10.30 -19.00 -9.28
CA ALA A 200 9.47 -20.08 -9.80
C ALA A 200 7.98 -19.68 -9.96
N GLY A 201 7.66 -18.39 -9.76
CA GLY A 201 6.32 -17.88 -9.94
C GLY A 201 5.48 -17.85 -8.66
N ALA A 202 4.15 -17.85 -8.83
CA ALA A 202 3.21 -17.72 -7.73
C ALA A 202 2.03 -18.67 -7.89
N THR A 203 1.60 -19.25 -6.78
CA THR A 203 0.34 -19.98 -6.67
C THR A 203 -0.72 -19.07 -6.06
N PHE A 204 -1.67 -18.60 -6.88
CA PHE A 204 -2.73 -17.73 -6.39
C PHE A 204 -3.88 -18.55 -5.80
N PRO A 205 -4.41 -18.13 -4.64
CA PRO A 205 -5.52 -18.79 -4.02
C PRO A 205 -6.80 -18.66 -4.84
N ARG A 206 -7.69 -19.64 -4.69
CA ARG A 206 -9.03 -19.67 -5.25
C ARG A 206 -10.03 -19.36 -4.13
N GLY A 207 -10.99 -18.51 -4.41
CA GLY A 207 -12.04 -18.14 -3.46
C GLY A 207 -12.14 -16.65 -3.23
N ALA A 208 -13.22 -16.26 -2.59
CA ALA A 208 -13.48 -14.87 -2.22
C ALA A 208 -12.90 -14.55 -0.85
N GLN A 209 -12.60 -13.27 -0.65
CA GLN A 209 -12.26 -12.69 0.64
C GLN A 209 -13.47 -11.91 1.13
N THR A 210 -13.77 -12.00 2.42
CA THR A 210 -14.91 -11.34 3.06
C THR A 210 -14.49 -10.65 4.33
N GLY A 211 -15.23 -9.64 4.71
CA GLY A 211 -15.03 -9.00 6.01
C GLY A 211 -16.20 -8.15 6.40
N VAL A 212 -16.31 -7.92 7.70
CA VAL A 212 -17.31 -7.04 8.30
C VAL A 212 -16.63 -6.12 9.30
N ARG A 213 -17.15 -4.91 9.42
CA ARG A 213 -16.71 -3.91 10.39
C ARG A 213 -17.90 -3.20 10.97
N TRP A 214 -17.89 -3.03 12.28
CA TRP A 214 -18.73 -2.13 13.03
C TRP A 214 -17.85 -0.98 13.53
N SER A 215 -18.39 0.25 13.46
CA SER A 215 -17.72 1.44 13.98
C SER A 215 -18.72 2.31 14.72
N HIS A 216 -18.29 2.88 15.83
CA HIS A 216 -19.02 3.87 16.61
C HIS A 216 -18.25 5.19 16.61
N ALA A 217 -18.94 6.30 16.31
CA ALA A 217 -18.38 7.64 16.38
C ALA A 217 -19.23 8.50 17.36
N GLY A 218 -18.76 8.55 18.61
CA GLY A 218 -19.41 9.31 19.69
C GLY A 218 -18.80 10.71 19.86
N SER A 219 -19.34 11.48 20.81
CA SER A 219 -18.90 12.85 21.08
C SER A 219 -17.53 12.98 21.76
N GLY A 220 -16.92 11.90 22.18
CA GLY A 220 -15.62 11.93 22.89
C GLY A 220 -14.67 10.83 22.48
N PHE A 221 -15.10 9.89 21.64
CA PHE A 221 -14.28 8.80 21.18
C PHE A 221 -14.84 8.16 19.91
N GLU A 222 -14.00 7.50 19.18
CA GLU A 222 -14.35 6.62 18.08
C GLU A 222 -13.78 5.23 18.37
N THR A 223 -14.50 4.18 18.00
CA THR A 223 -14.00 2.80 18.11
C THR A 223 -14.54 1.93 16.99
N SER A 224 -13.85 0.87 16.65
CA SER A 224 -14.31 -0.10 15.66
C SER A 224 -13.90 -1.51 16.04
N LEU A 225 -14.70 -2.48 15.60
CA LEU A 225 -14.39 -3.90 15.60
C LEU A 225 -14.49 -4.43 14.18
N SER A 226 -13.56 -5.29 13.78
CA SER A 226 -13.52 -5.83 12.42
C SER A 226 -13.18 -7.32 12.42
N PHE A 227 -13.70 -8.00 11.40
CA PHE A 227 -13.37 -9.39 11.09
C PHE A 227 -13.06 -9.50 9.61
N PHE A 228 -11.99 -10.21 9.27
CA PHE A 228 -11.58 -10.54 7.92
C PHE A 228 -11.38 -12.04 7.79
N ASN A 229 -11.86 -12.63 6.70
CA ASN A 229 -11.57 -13.99 6.30
C ASN A 229 -11.18 -14.01 4.82
N GLY A 230 -9.97 -14.45 4.53
CA GLY A 230 -9.41 -14.40 3.19
C GLY A 230 -7.98 -14.91 3.14
N PHE A 231 -7.14 -14.24 2.38
CA PHE A 231 -5.76 -14.64 2.15
C PHE A 231 -4.80 -13.51 2.51
N ASN A 232 -3.62 -13.86 3.01
CA ASN A 232 -2.56 -12.86 3.19
C ASN A 232 -2.12 -12.34 1.82
N HIS A 233 -2.09 -11.02 1.65
CA HIS A 233 -1.62 -10.40 0.41
C HIS A 233 -0.10 -10.50 0.23
N LEU A 234 0.64 -10.73 1.32
CA LEU A 234 2.06 -11.05 1.30
C LEU A 234 2.24 -12.57 1.27
N PRO A 235 3.13 -13.08 0.43
CA PRO A 235 3.32 -14.52 0.31
C PRO A 235 4.20 -15.10 1.40
N ASP A 236 3.97 -16.35 1.73
CA ASP A 236 5.01 -17.23 2.24
C ASP A 236 5.89 -17.67 1.07
N ILE A 237 7.19 -17.84 1.31
CA ILE A 237 8.14 -18.26 0.31
C ILE A 237 8.47 -19.73 0.53
N GLU A 238 8.13 -20.56 -0.45
CA GLU A 238 8.45 -21.97 -0.46
C GLU A 238 9.72 -22.21 -1.28
N PRO A 239 10.87 -22.50 -0.63
CA PRO A 239 12.09 -22.84 -1.33
C PRO A 239 12.07 -24.30 -1.76
N ARG A 240 12.44 -24.56 -3.01
CA ARG A 240 12.64 -25.91 -3.54
C ARG A 240 14.04 -26.02 -4.16
N LEU A 241 14.88 -26.89 -3.61
CA LEU A 241 16.16 -27.20 -4.21
C LEU A 241 15.96 -27.92 -5.54
N ARG A 242 16.54 -27.39 -6.63
CA ARG A 242 16.62 -28.06 -7.91
C ARG A 242 18.00 -28.76 -8.00
N PRO A 243 18.06 -30.11 -7.94
CA PRO A 243 19.32 -30.83 -8.09
C PRO A 243 19.85 -30.65 -9.52
N ALA A 244 20.99 -29.99 -9.65
CA ALA A 244 21.72 -29.81 -10.90
C ALA A 244 23.21 -29.79 -10.60
N PHE A 245 24.07 -29.81 -11.64
CA PHE A 245 25.53 -29.66 -11.48
C PHE A 245 25.90 -28.33 -10.76
N ARG A 246 25.08 -27.30 -10.90
CA ARG A 246 25.01 -26.12 -10.00
C ARG A 246 23.64 -26.08 -9.38
N PRO A 247 23.52 -26.27 -8.08
CA PRO A 247 22.19 -26.28 -7.43
C PRO A 247 21.56 -24.90 -7.48
N ASP A 248 20.30 -24.85 -7.94
CA ASP A 248 19.48 -23.65 -7.91
C ASP A 248 18.40 -23.80 -6.85
N ILE A 249 17.96 -22.69 -6.27
CA ILE A 249 16.81 -22.65 -5.36
C ILE A 249 15.65 -21.96 -6.07
N ASP A 250 14.62 -22.73 -6.39
CA ASP A 250 13.35 -22.20 -6.86
C ASP A 250 12.58 -21.62 -5.68
N LEU A 251 12.16 -20.37 -5.78
CA LEU A 251 11.29 -19.72 -4.79
C LEU A 251 9.90 -19.57 -5.37
N THR A 252 8.92 -20.27 -4.78
CA THR A 252 7.51 -20.16 -5.14
C THR A 252 6.79 -19.31 -4.10
N ARG A 253 5.99 -18.34 -4.57
CA ARG A 253 5.15 -17.50 -3.71
C ARG A 253 3.80 -18.18 -3.50
N VAL A 254 3.43 -18.41 -2.25
CA VAL A 254 2.16 -19.01 -1.83
C VAL A 254 1.44 -18.05 -0.90
N TYR A 255 0.16 -17.82 -1.10
CA TYR A 255 -0.62 -16.86 -0.32
C TYR A 255 -1.55 -17.61 0.64
N PRO A 256 -1.20 -17.69 1.93
CA PRO A 256 -1.93 -18.51 2.89
C PRO A 256 -3.29 -17.93 3.24
N ALA A 257 -4.24 -18.82 3.56
CA ALA A 257 -5.52 -18.42 4.12
C ALA A 257 -5.32 -17.90 5.55
N ILE A 258 -5.92 -16.77 5.85
CA ILE A 258 -5.87 -16.14 7.18
C ILE A 258 -7.25 -15.68 7.63
N ARG A 259 -7.41 -15.58 8.95
CA ARG A 259 -8.47 -14.81 9.62
C ARG A 259 -7.83 -13.70 10.42
N SER A 260 -8.47 -12.54 10.47
CA SER A 260 -8.00 -11.42 11.28
C SER A 260 -9.15 -10.84 12.08
N TYR A 261 -8.92 -10.65 13.37
CA TYR A 261 -9.82 -10.01 14.32
C TYR A 261 -9.19 -8.69 14.73
N GLY A 262 -9.82 -7.59 14.36
CA GLY A 262 -9.27 -6.25 14.52
C GLY A 262 -10.10 -5.39 15.45
N ALA A 263 -9.43 -4.48 16.14
CA ALA A 263 -10.06 -3.42 16.91
C ALA A 263 -9.24 -2.13 16.78
N ASP A 264 -9.92 -0.99 16.76
CA ASP A 264 -9.29 0.32 16.82
C ASP A 264 -10.08 1.28 17.71
N ALA A 265 -9.38 2.30 18.21
CA ALA A 265 -9.98 3.40 18.95
C ALA A 265 -9.23 4.70 18.70
N ALA A 266 -9.93 5.82 18.76
CA ALA A 266 -9.35 7.16 18.79
C ALA A 266 -10.06 8.02 19.82
N VAL A 267 -9.28 8.68 20.66
CA VAL A 267 -9.79 9.56 21.73
C VAL A 267 -9.10 10.92 21.60
N PRO A 268 -9.81 11.96 21.15
CA PRO A 268 -9.31 13.32 21.19
C PRO A 268 -9.25 13.81 22.65
N THR A 269 -8.10 14.31 23.03
CA THR A 269 -7.89 14.95 24.32
C THR A 269 -7.58 16.44 24.11
N ARG A 270 -7.47 17.20 25.19
CA ARG A 270 -7.08 18.62 25.13
C ARG A 270 -5.71 18.85 24.47
N TRP A 271 -4.78 17.88 24.58
CA TRP A 271 -3.41 18.06 24.16
C TRP A 271 -3.05 17.31 22.89
N PHE A 272 -3.64 16.12 22.70
CA PHE A 272 -3.36 15.25 21.55
C PHE A 272 -4.53 14.29 21.33
N THR A 273 -4.60 13.71 20.13
CA THR A 273 -5.44 12.56 19.85
C THR A 273 -4.65 11.30 20.12
N ILE A 274 -5.19 10.42 20.97
CA ILE A 274 -4.65 9.09 21.21
C ILE A 274 -5.33 8.15 20.23
N LYS A 275 -4.56 7.41 19.43
CA LYS A 275 -5.06 6.35 18.56
C LYS A 275 -4.44 5.02 18.97
N ALA A 276 -5.24 3.99 18.99
CA ALA A 276 -4.79 2.62 19.19
C ALA A 276 -5.42 1.71 18.14
N GLU A 277 -4.65 0.77 17.64
CA GLU A 277 -5.11 -0.22 16.65
C GLU A 277 -4.46 -1.57 16.94
N THR A 278 -5.21 -2.65 16.82
CA THR A 278 -4.69 -4.01 17.01
C THR A 278 -5.38 -4.98 16.08
N ALA A 279 -4.69 -6.04 15.69
CA ALA A 279 -5.26 -7.18 14.98
C ALA A 279 -4.58 -8.48 15.37
N TYR A 280 -5.38 -9.49 15.70
CA TYR A 280 -4.94 -10.87 15.86
C TYR A 280 -5.13 -11.60 14.53
N VAL A 281 -4.07 -12.17 14.01
CA VAL A 281 -4.03 -12.91 12.75
C VAL A 281 -3.78 -14.38 13.02
N THR A 282 -4.68 -15.25 12.52
CA THR A 282 -4.56 -16.70 12.59
C THR A 282 -4.51 -17.31 11.19
N SER A 283 -3.89 -18.49 11.08
CA SER A 283 -3.82 -19.23 9.83
C SER A 283 -3.94 -20.75 10.05
N THR A 284 -4.57 -21.42 9.10
CA THR A 284 -4.57 -22.89 9.04
C THR A 284 -3.36 -23.45 8.29
N SER A 285 -2.55 -22.59 7.66
CA SER A 285 -1.32 -22.99 6.97
C SER A 285 -0.24 -23.39 8.00
N PRO A 286 0.43 -24.53 7.79
CA PRO A 286 1.51 -24.96 8.69
C PRO A 286 2.79 -24.12 8.58
N SER A 287 2.91 -23.25 7.57
CA SER A 287 4.07 -22.38 7.31
C SER A 287 3.85 -20.92 7.70
N THR A 288 2.67 -20.56 8.19
CA THR A 288 2.31 -19.16 8.46
C THR A 288 2.21 -18.92 9.96
N ASP A 289 2.93 -17.90 10.45
CA ASP A 289 2.88 -17.46 11.84
C ASP A 289 1.47 -17.00 12.26
N GLU A 290 1.13 -17.22 13.51
CA GLU A 290 0.01 -16.54 14.17
C GLU A 290 0.55 -15.44 15.09
N PHE A 291 -0.06 -14.27 15.05
CA PHE A 291 0.48 -13.11 15.76
C PHE A 291 -0.58 -12.04 16.04
N VAL A 292 -0.29 -11.23 17.06
CA VAL A 292 -0.97 -9.97 17.33
C VAL A 292 -0.07 -8.82 16.92
N LEU A 293 -0.58 -7.93 16.08
CA LEU A 293 0.01 -6.61 15.83
C LEU A 293 -0.74 -5.56 16.61
N TYR A 294 -0.03 -4.56 17.15
CA TYR A 294 -0.65 -3.43 17.82
C TYR A 294 0.15 -2.15 17.63
N VAL A 295 -0.58 -1.04 17.64
CA VAL A 295 -0.02 0.32 17.52
C VAL A 295 -0.67 1.19 18.58
N LEU A 296 0.16 1.99 19.25
CA LEU A 296 -0.27 3.14 20.04
C LEU A 296 0.34 4.39 19.46
N GLN A 297 -0.49 5.35 19.09
CA GLN A 297 -0.10 6.57 18.40
C GLN A 297 -0.67 7.80 19.08
N LEU A 298 0.13 8.84 19.15
CA LEU A 298 -0.24 10.18 19.61
C LEU A 298 -0.12 11.15 18.45
N GLU A 299 -1.14 11.98 18.27
CA GLU A 299 -1.15 13.05 17.28
C GLU A 299 -1.40 14.39 17.91
N ARG A 300 -0.71 15.40 17.42
CA ARG A 300 -0.95 16.80 17.79
C ARG A 300 -0.77 17.71 16.60
N GLN A 301 -1.72 18.58 16.40
CA GLN A 301 -1.58 19.75 15.55
C GLN A 301 -1.46 21.00 16.46
N THR A 302 -0.45 21.82 16.23
CA THR A 302 -0.21 23.03 17.00
C THR A 302 0.44 24.10 16.11
N GLY A 303 -0.30 25.18 15.81
CA GLY A 303 0.10 26.14 14.79
C GLY A 303 0.35 25.41 13.45
N GLU A 304 1.49 25.67 12.86
CA GLU A 304 1.91 25.10 11.58
C GLU A 304 2.56 23.70 11.70
N TRP A 305 2.64 23.15 12.92
CA TRP A 305 3.19 21.83 13.18
C TRP A 305 2.11 20.75 13.20
N GLN A 306 2.39 19.64 12.51
CA GLN A 306 1.69 18.37 12.68
C GLN A 306 2.69 17.32 13.20
N LEU A 307 2.41 16.77 14.37
CA LEU A 307 3.27 15.82 15.06
C LEU A 307 2.53 14.49 15.22
N VAL A 308 3.20 13.41 14.84
CA VAL A 308 2.74 12.04 15.02
C VAL A 308 3.88 11.26 15.65
N GLY A 309 3.61 10.49 16.68
CA GLY A 309 4.60 9.64 17.30
C GLY A 309 3.94 8.45 17.96
N GLY A 310 4.63 7.33 18.02
CA GLY A 310 4.08 6.16 18.66
C GLY A 310 4.97 4.94 18.61
N TYR A 311 4.40 3.82 19.04
CA TYR A 311 5.05 2.54 19.12
C TYR A 311 4.22 1.50 18.36
N ALA A 312 4.88 0.71 17.50
CA ALA A 312 4.32 -0.45 16.85
C ALA A 312 4.91 -1.72 17.49
N GLY A 313 4.06 -2.63 17.96
CA GLY A 313 4.46 -3.85 18.61
C GLY A 313 3.91 -5.12 17.94
N GLU A 314 4.51 -6.25 18.29
CA GLU A 314 4.13 -7.56 17.82
C GLU A 314 4.31 -8.59 18.93
N VAL A 315 3.33 -9.49 19.02
CA VAL A 315 3.43 -10.73 19.81
C VAL A 315 3.15 -11.91 18.88
N VAL A 316 4.16 -12.72 18.59
CA VAL A 316 3.98 -13.98 17.84
C VAL A 316 3.46 -15.03 18.81
N THR A 317 2.21 -15.47 18.59
CA THR A 317 1.54 -16.46 19.43
C THR A 317 1.92 -17.89 19.03
N GLU A 318 2.14 -18.10 17.72
CA GLU A 318 2.63 -19.36 17.18
C GLU A 318 3.58 -19.10 16.02
N ARG A 319 4.84 -19.53 16.19
CA ARG A 319 5.88 -19.39 15.17
C ARG A 319 5.93 -20.64 14.32
N ARG A 320 5.69 -20.48 13.03
CA ARG A 320 5.70 -21.56 12.02
C ARG A 320 6.57 -21.25 10.82
N ALA A 321 6.67 -19.96 10.47
CA ALA A 321 7.38 -19.53 9.28
C ALA A 321 8.89 -19.60 9.45
N THR A 322 9.58 -20.14 8.44
CA THR A 322 11.05 -20.21 8.35
C THR A 322 11.64 -19.13 7.45
N LEU A 323 10.92 -18.73 6.41
CA LEU A 323 11.30 -17.71 5.45
C LEU A 323 10.07 -16.83 5.16
N THR A 324 10.09 -15.58 5.63
CA THR A 324 9.00 -14.64 5.41
C THR A 324 9.49 -13.33 4.82
N PHE A 325 8.79 -12.83 3.80
CA PHE A 325 8.83 -11.45 3.42
C PHE A 325 7.59 -10.76 4.02
N ALA A 326 7.77 -10.10 5.16
CA ALA A 326 6.68 -9.48 5.91
C ALA A 326 6.96 -7.99 6.19
N PRO A 327 6.99 -7.13 5.16
CA PRO A 327 7.25 -5.70 5.32
C PRO A 327 6.13 -4.98 6.10
N ASP A 328 4.93 -5.53 6.14
CA ASP A 328 3.83 -5.07 7.00
C ASP A 328 4.12 -5.27 8.49
N ARG A 329 5.04 -6.16 8.85
CA ARG A 329 5.55 -6.40 10.20
C ARG A 329 6.94 -5.78 10.43
N GLY A 330 7.53 -5.18 9.40
CA GLY A 330 8.91 -4.71 9.42
C GLY A 330 9.19 -3.58 10.42
N LEU A 331 8.21 -2.74 10.69
CA LEU A 331 8.30 -1.67 11.70
C LEU A 331 7.79 -2.09 13.08
N THR A 332 7.48 -3.37 13.32
CA THR A 332 7.12 -3.84 14.67
C THR A 332 8.29 -3.73 15.62
N ARG A 333 8.02 -3.58 16.92
CA ARG A 333 9.02 -3.32 17.96
C ARG A 333 9.86 -2.07 17.68
N SER A 334 9.20 -1.03 17.18
CA SER A 334 9.85 0.24 16.84
C SER A 334 9.10 1.42 17.43
N LEU A 335 9.86 2.45 17.81
CA LEU A 335 9.36 3.80 17.97
C LEU A 335 9.37 4.45 16.58
N VAL A 336 8.26 5.05 16.20
CA VAL A 336 8.08 5.73 14.91
C VAL A 336 7.57 7.14 15.17
N GLY A 337 8.08 8.10 14.42
CA GLY A 337 7.64 9.49 14.55
C GLY A 337 7.71 10.24 13.23
N ARG A 338 6.82 11.22 13.10
CA ARG A 338 6.80 12.19 12.02
C ARG A 338 6.50 13.58 12.58
N ALA A 339 7.25 14.55 12.09
CA ALA A 339 6.99 15.97 12.34
C ALA A 339 6.94 16.68 10.99
N SER A 340 5.89 17.41 10.70
CA SER A 340 5.80 18.26 9.52
C SER A 340 5.49 19.69 9.93
N TYR A 341 6.11 20.63 9.22
CA TYR A 341 5.97 22.05 9.43
C TYR A 341 5.59 22.75 8.13
N THR A 342 4.49 23.46 8.14
CA THR A 342 4.04 24.30 7.03
C THR A 342 4.72 25.67 7.15
N ILE A 343 5.69 25.96 6.27
CA ILE A 343 6.42 27.23 6.25
C ILE A 343 5.49 28.34 5.77
N ASP A 344 4.75 28.05 4.69
CA ASP A 344 3.70 28.87 4.09
C ASP A 344 2.80 27.99 3.21
N PRO A 345 1.73 28.52 2.57
CA PRO A 345 0.82 27.72 1.73
C PRO A 345 1.50 26.93 0.59
N ASN A 346 2.71 27.34 0.20
CA ASN A 346 3.44 26.73 -0.91
C ASN A 346 4.61 25.86 -0.46
N ARG A 347 5.10 25.98 0.79
CA ARG A 347 6.32 25.32 1.25
C ARG A 347 6.10 24.55 2.54
N SER A 348 6.64 23.33 2.58
CA SER A 348 6.60 22.50 3.78
C SER A 348 7.90 21.70 3.93
N VAL A 349 8.20 21.36 5.19
CA VAL A 349 9.27 20.44 5.57
C VAL A 349 8.65 19.31 6.37
N ALA A 350 9.10 18.07 6.15
CA ALA A 350 8.71 16.94 6.96
C ALA A 350 9.94 16.12 7.35
N PHE A 351 9.96 15.67 8.58
CA PHE A 351 10.91 14.69 9.11
C PHE A 351 10.14 13.45 9.54
N GLU A 352 10.61 12.28 9.17
CA GLU A 352 10.04 10.99 9.55
C GLU A 352 11.15 10.04 9.96
N GLY A 353 10.90 9.16 10.91
CA GLY A 353 11.87 8.16 11.27
C GLY A 353 11.28 7.04 12.10
N ALA A 354 12.00 5.91 12.08
CA ALA A 354 11.75 4.76 12.94
C ALA A 354 13.05 4.25 13.53
N VAL A 355 13.00 3.85 14.79
CA VAL A 355 14.11 3.23 15.49
C VAL A 355 13.61 1.95 16.15
N ARG A 356 14.31 0.85 15.88
CA ARG A 356 14.03 -0.45 16.50
C ARG A 356 14.29 -0.38 17.99
N GLN A 357 13.43 -0.98 18.80
CA GLN A 357 13.50 -0.98 20.26
C GLN A 357 14.83 -1.53 20.79
N ASN A 358 15.46 -2.48 20.08
CA ASN A 358 16.76 -3.07 20.43
C ASN A 358 17.97 -2.25 19.90
N GLY A 359 17.71 -1.14 19.18
CA GLY A 359 18.74 -0.31 18.56
C GLY A 359 19.41 -0.93 17.33
N ASP A 360 18.96 -2.08 16.85
CA ASP A 360 19.62 -2.84 15.77
C ASP A 360 19.34 -2.28 14.37
N GLY A 361 18.35 -1.42 14.22
CA GLY A 361 18.01 -0.79 12.94
C GLY A 361 17.18 0.47 13.09
N GLY A 362 17.22 1.28 12.05
CA GLY A 362 16.43 2.50 11.97
C GLY A 362 16.51 3.15 10.61
N TYR A 363 15.56 4.04 10.34
CA TYR A 363 15.65 4.95 9.21
C TYR A 363 15.21 6.35 9.61
N THR A 364 15.69 7.34 8.84
CA THR A 364 15.23 8.72 8.91
C THR A 364 15.02 9.24 7.50
N LYS A 365 13.97 10.02 7.30
CA LYS A 365 13.65 10.71 6.05
C LYS A 365 13.42 12.18 6.34
N LEU A 366 14.09 13.05 5.59
CA LEU A 366 13.84 14.47 5.55
C LEU A 366 13.30 14.83 4.18
N GLU A 367 12.24 15.62 4.13
CA GLU A 367 11.58 16.03 2.90
C GLU A 367 11.31 17.53 2.91
N TYR A 368 11.62 18.20 1.79
CA TYR A 368 11.19 19.57 1.50
C TYR A 368 10.32 19.56 0.26
N SER A 369 9.18 20.23 0.32
CA SER A 369 8.24 20.36 -0.79
C SER A 369 7.91 21.83 -1.05
N GLN A 370 7.91 22.20 -2.34
CA GLN A 370 7.56 23.55 -2.78
C GLN A 370 6.60 23.49 -3.96
N ALA A 371 5.47 24.18 -3.84
CA ALA A 371 4.55 24.43 -4.93
C ALA A 371 4.91 25.75 -5.65
N HIS A 372 4.70 25.80 -6.95
CA HIS A 372 4.83 27.00 -7.78
C HIS A 372 3.60 27.14 -8.65
N GLY A 373 2.85 28.23 -8.44
CA GLY A 373 1.53 28.40 -9.02
C GLY A 373 0.55 27.33 -8.57
N GLN A 374 -0.43 27.01 -9.42
CA GLN A 374 -1.48 26.04 -9.12
C GLN A 374 -1.15 24.60 -9.53
N HIS A 375 -0.16 24.42 -10.39
CA HIS A 375 0.09 23.18 -11.10
C HIS A 375 1.39 22.47 -10.70
N TRP A 376 2.46 23.22 -10.42
CA TRP A 376 3.78 22.66 -10.22
C TRP A 376 4.09 22.39 -8.76
N ARG A 377 4.71 21.25 -8.49
CA ARG A 377 5.29 20.91 -7.19
C ARG A 377 6.64 20.23 -7.39
N ALA A 378 7.65 20.79 -6.74
CA ALA A 378 8.97 20.17 -6.62
C ALA A 378 9.13 19.62 -5.20
N THR A 379 9.70 18.42 -5.09
CA THR A 379 9.98 17.76 -3.80
C THR A 379 11.40 17.20 -3.84
N ILE A 380 12.15 17.43 -2.78
CA ILE A 380 13.42 16.76 -2.54
C ILE A 380 13.35 16.06 -1.19
N SER A 381 13.77 14.79 -1.15
CA SER A 381 13.85 14.04 0.10
C SER A 381 15.10 13.21 0.18
N GLY A 382 15.65 13.08 1.39
CA GLY A 382 16.77 12.21 1.69
C GLY A 382 16.36 11.15 2.70
N THR A 383 16.61 9.88 2.40
CA THR A 383 16.36 8.73 3.28
C THR A 383 17.68 8.09 3.68
N LEU A 384 17.93 8.01 4.98
CA LEU A 384 19.08 7.34 5.55
C LEU A 384 18.61 6.09 6.29
N ILE A 385 19.12 4.93 5.90
CA ILE A 385 18.83 3.63 6.52
C ILE A 385 20.10 3.11 7.17
N ARG A 386 20.01 2.69 8.43
CA ARG A 386 21.12 2.14 9.21
C ARG A 386 20.70 0.90 9.98
N GLY A 387 21.64 0.05 10.32
CA GLY A 387 21.43 -1.09 11.19
C GLY A 387 22.27 -2.30 10.87
N LYS A 388 22.09 -3.35 11.70
CA LYS A 388 22.74 -4.65 11.54
C LYS A 388 22.11 -5.42 10.38
N PRO A 389 22.86 -6.24 9.63
CA PRO A 389 22.32 -7.00 8.48
C PRO A 389 21.14 -7.92 8.80
N GLY A 390 21.06 -8.44 10.01
CA GLY A 390 19.97 -9.33 10.45
C GLY A 390 18.72 -8.60 10.92
N ASP A 391 18.73 -7.26 11.03
CA ASP A 391 17.53 -6.48 11.34
C ASP A 391 16.76 -6.14 10.07
N PHE A 392 15.42 -6.05 10.18
CA PHE A 392 14.57 -5.73 9.03
C PHE A 392 14.95 -4.43 8.34
N LEU A 393 15.24 -3.35 9.06
CA LEU A 393 15.68 -2.10 8.47
C LEU A 393 17.16 -2.17 8.05
N GLY A 394 17.99 -2.79 8.88
CA GLY A 394 19.44 -2.89 8.66
C GLY A 394 19.84 -3.69 7.42
N GLN A 395 19.02 -4.66 6.97
CA GLN A 395 19.26 -5.36 5.70
C GLN A 395 19.25 -4.41 4.49
N TYR A 396 18.52 -3.27 4.57
CA TYR A 396 18.42 -2.25 3.53
C TYR A 396 19.40 -1.07 3.72
N ARG A 397 20.41 -1.16 4.60
CA ARG A 397 21.34 -0.05 4.91
C ARG A 397 22.07 0.53 3.70
N ARG A 398 22.24 -0.25 2.61
CA ARG A 398 22.83 0.21 1.35
C ARG A 398 21.84 0.95 0.43
N ASN A 399 20.58 1.03 0.83
CA ASN A 399 19.52 1.69 0.07
C ASN A 399 19.22 3.12 0.56
N SER A 400 20.14 3.72 1.32
CA SER A 400 20.08 5.16 1.60
C SER A 400 20.14 5.94 0.29
N HIS A 401 19.22 6.89 0.10
CA HIS A 401 19.02 7.56 -1.18
C HIS A 401 18.48 8.97 -1.04
N VAL A 402 18.60 9.73 -2.13
CA VAL A 402 17.93 11.01 -2.33
C VAL A 402 16.93 10.85 -3.47
N ILE A 403 15.74 11.44 -3.31
CA ILE A 403 14.73 11.55 -4.36
C ILE A 403 14.53 13.01 -4.70
N VAL A 404 14.53 13.32 -5.99
CA VAL A 404 14.06 14.59 -6.54
C VAL A 404 12.84 14.28 -7.39
N ALA A 405 11.72 14.92 -7.12
CA ALA A 405 10.48 14.75 -7.85
C ALA A 405 9.96 16.08 -8.37
N LEU A 406 9.45 16.09 -9.59
CA LEU A 406 8.75 17.22 -10.18
C LEU A 406 7.39 16.74 -10.68
N ARG A 407 6.33 17.37 -10.18
CA ARG A 407 4.95 17.06 -10.53
C ARG A 407 4.26 18.26 -11.18
N TYR A 408 3.55 18.01 -12.27
CA TYR A 408 2.58 18.92 -12.88
C TYR A 408 1.18 18.34 -12.70
N SER A 409 0.29 19.09 -12.05
CA SER A 409 -1.12 18.71 -11.79
C SER A 409 -2.07 19.51 -12.67
N PHE A 410 -3.13 18.89 -13.19
CA PHE A 410 -4.14 19.49 -14.07
C PHE A 410 -5.54 19.02 -13.75
#